data_a024a58406a0e8029d6a84b676fe39a8
#
_entry.id   a024a58406a0e8029d6a84b676fe39a8
#
_cell.length_a   1.000
_cell.length_b   1.000
_cell.length_c   1.000
_cell.angle_alpha   90.00
_cell.angle_beta   90.00
_cell.angle_gamma   90.00
#
_symmetry.space_group_name_H-M   'P 1'
#
loop_
_entity.id
_entity.type
_entity.pdbx_description
1 polymer ?
#
loop_
_entity_poly.entity_id
_entity_poly.type
_entity_poly.pdbx_seq_one_letter_code
_entity_poly.pdbx_strand_id
1 'polypeptide(L)'
;TMDKLVLDGELTSAGAYTRTFREQGRAIVAAIPLYDENQRRFESTKSAEKKALKAIQQIANGEFEDWKIDAIKAEKCRQFDLEMESNEDKAMILMNAFYNEQDLGDILNYKDKIMAITTDDIKRVAKKYLSDNYLALYIEKGKPDKNAKIEKPGYKPVEPPIGKESLYATQFKNLPIGQMEEKFADYGEVQIKQLNDRSKMYYTPNKENNVFQLVVQYGAGEREFPKLGYAAQLMNNAGIMGAYEPQELKEELSKLNATCHVTADDDNLYIIMEGYEATLPQACQLLSRQILMPKLDEKQLARLKGSAMGMRQQRKDNVSILNEALRQYMLYG
;
A
#
# COMPACT_ATOMS: atom_id res chain seq x y z
N THR A 1 -11.50 -3.76 -8.73
CA THR A 1 -11.58 -5.10 -9.37
C THR A 1 -10.86 -6.17 -8.59
N MET A 2 -9.55 -6.07 -8.34
CA MET A 2 -8.83 -7.08 -7.53
C MET A 2 -9.28 -7.05 -6.07
N ASP A 3 -9.42 -5.89 -5.47
CA ASP A 3 -9.93 -5.74 -4.09
C ASP A 3 -11.35 -6.32 -3.94
N LYS A 4 -12.20 -6.17 -4.97
CA LYS A 4 -13.53 -6.77 -4.95
C LYS A 4 -13.46 -8.29 -4.84
N LEU A 5 -12.57 -8.95 -5.58
CA LEU A 5 -12.39 -10.42 -5.47
C LEU A 5 -11.98 -10.86 -4.06
N VAL A 6 -11.20 -10.03 -3.36
CA VAL A 6 -10.82 -10.28 -1.97
C VAL A 6 -11.99 -10.02 -1.01
N LEU A 7 -12.72 -8.92 -1.20
CA LEU A 7 -13.89 -8.57 -0.37
C LEU A 7 -15.03 -9.58 -0.54
N ASP A 8 -15.30 -9.99 -1.78
CA ASP A 8 -16.32 -11.02 -2.08
C ASP A 8 -15.91 -12.42 -1.59
N GLY A 9 -14.68 -12.57 -1.11
CA GLY A 9 -14.15 -13.83 -0.59
C GLY A 9 -13.85 -14.86 -1.67
N GLU A 10 -13.54 -14.39 -2.88
CA GLU A 10 -13.11 -15.25 -3.98
C GLU A 10 -11.61 -15.53 -3.96
N LEU A 11 -10.83 -14.62 -3.40
CA LEU A 11 -9.38 -14.74 -3.23
C LEU A 11 -8.99 -14.37 -1.79
N THR A 12 -7.90 -14.94 -1.30
CA THR A 12 -7.32 -14.56 0.01
C THR A 12 -6.66 -13.18 -0.09
N SER A 13 -5.95 -12.93 -1.19
CA SER A 13 -5.29 -11.65 -1.49
C SER A 13 -5.12 -11.53 -3.00
N ALA A 14 -5.14 -10.30 -3.48
CA ALA A 14 -4.84 -9.99 -4.88
C ALA A 14 -4.26 -8.58 -5.00
N GLY A 15 -3.44 -8.37 -6.01
CA GLY A 15 -2.86 -7.07 -6.30
C GLY A 15 -2.33 -6.99 -7.71
N ALA A 16 -2.17 -5.76 -8.20
CA ALA A 16 -1.56 -5.49 -9.49
C ALA A 16 -0.61 -4.30 -9.38
N TYR A 17 0.55 -4.42 -9.98
CA TYR A 17 1.53 -3.35 -10.00
C TYR A 17 2.38 -3.40 -11.25
N THR A 18 3.00 -2.29 -11.59
CA THR A 18 3.94 -2.18 -12.69
C THR A 18 5.35 -1.96 -12.18
N ARG A 19 6.33 -2.49 -12.90
CA ARG A 19 7.74 -2.13 -12.73
C ARG A 19 8.25 -1.63 -14.06
N THR A 20 8.71 -0.40 -14.07
CA THR A 20 9.28 0.25 -15.25
C THR A 20 10.79 0.34 -15.08
N PHE A 21 11.49 -0.09 -16.10
CA PHE A 21 12.94 0.02 -16.20
C PHE A 21 13.26 0.77 -17.50
N ARG A 22 14.48 1.25 -17.65
CA ARG A 22 14.94 1.97 -18.81
C ARG A 22 14.64 1.26 -20.14
N GLU A 23 15.00 -0.03 -20.24
CA GLU A 23 14.91 -0.81 -21.47
C GLU A 23 13.62 -1.62 -21.59
N GLN A 24 12.92 -1.84 -20.49
CA GLN A 24 11.73 -2.69 -20.46
C GLN A 24 10.83 -2.38 -19.27
N GLY A 25 9.59 -2.81 -19.37
CA GLY A 25 8.64 -2.77 -18.26
C GLY A 25 7.85 -4.06 -18.16
N ARG A 26 7.25 -4.27 -17.00
CA ARG A 26 6.33 -5.39 -16.80
C ARG A 26 5.15 -4.97 -15.94
N ALA A 27 3.97 -5.48 -16.29
CA ALA A 27 2.80 -5.47 -15.44
C ALA A 27 2.73 -6.84 -14.74
N ILE A 28 2.52 -6.83 -13.44
CA ILE A 28 2.45 -8.03 -12.61
C ILE A 28 1.10 -8.04 -11.93
N VAL A 29 0.39 -9.15 -12.06
CA VAL A 29 -0.84 -9.43 -11.32
C VAL A 29 -0.58 -10.63 -10.43
N ALA A 30 -0.79 -10.47 -9.13
CA ALA A 30 -0.63 -11.52 -8.13
C ALA A 30 -2.00 -11.87 -7.56
N ALA A 31 -2.28 -13.15 -7.39
CA ALA A 31 -3.52 -13.64 -6.81
C ALA A 31 -3.22 -14.84 -5.90
N ILE A 32 -3.66 -14.78 -4.66
CA ILE A 32 -3.54 -15.88 -3.70
C ILE A 32 -4.91 -16.58 -3.63
N PRO A 33 -4.96 -17.90 -3.95
CA PRO A 33 -6.19 -18.67 -3.88
C PRO A 33 -6.83 -18.61 -2.49
N LEU A 34 -8.15 -18.82 -2.43
CA LEU A 34 -8.86 -18.94 -1.16
C LEU A 34 -8.37 -20.17 -0.41
N TYR A 35 -8.24 -20.04 0.90
CA TYR A 35 -7.94 -21.16 1.79
C TYR A 35 -9.25 -21.83 2.24
N ASP A 36 -9.42 -23.11 1.91
CA ASP A 36 -10.54 -23.94 2.35
C ASP A 36 -10.22 -24.55 3.71
N GLU A 37 -10.89 -24.06 4.75
CA GLU A 37 -10.69 -24.52 6.13
C GLU A 37 -11.13 -25.98 6.33
N ASN A 38 -12.15 -26.43 5.60
CA ASN A 38 -12.67 -27.79 5.72
C ASN A 38 -11.69 -28.80 5.13
N GLN A 39 -11.07 -28.47 4.02
CA GLN A 39 -10.09 -29.30 3.36
C GLN A 39 -8.65 -29.02 3.83
N ARG A 40 -8.44 -27.97 4.64
CA ARG A 40 -7.12 -27.52 5.13
C ARG A 40 -6.10 -27.32 4.01
N ARG A 41 -6.55 -26.78 2.88
CA ARG A 41 -5.72 -26.49 1.70
C ARG A 41 -6.20 -25.24 0.98
N PHE A 42 -5.32 -24.66 0.20
CA PHE A 42 -5.71 -23.62 -0.74
C PHE A 42 -6.50 -24.22 -1.92
N GLU A 43 -7.42 -23.44 -2.47
CA GLU A 43 -7.99 -23.71 -3.78
C GLU A 43 -6.89 -23.82 -4.85
N SER A 44 -7.26 -24.27 -6.03
CA SER A 44 -6.32 -24.39 -7.15
C SER A 44 -5.77 -23.03 -7.59
N THR A 45 -4.47 -22.95 -7.81
CA THR A 45 -3.80 -21.79 -8.41
C THR A 45 -4.39 -21.43 -9.77
N LYS A 46 -4.85 -22.43 -10.54
CA LYS A 46 -5.57 -22.24 -11.80
C LYS A 46 -6.93 -21.53 -11.63
N SER A 47 -7.63 -21.78 -10.51
CA SER A 47 -8.87 -21.08 -10.19
C SER A 47 -8.58 -19.59 -9.93
N ALA A 48 -7.55 -19.29 -9.18
CA ALA A 48 -7.13 -17.89 -8.91
C ALA A 48 -6.70 -17.17 -10.20
N GLU A 49 -5.92 -17.82 -11.06
CA GLU A 49 -5.56 -17.29 -12.38
C GLU A 49 -6.80 -16.94 -13.21
N LYS A 50 -7.76 -17.85 -13.32
CA LYS A 50 -8.99 -17.63 -14.09
C LYS A 50 -9.78 -16.42 -13.57
N LYS A 51 -9.87 -16.24 -12.25
CA LYS A 51 -10.53 -15.09 -11.62
C LYS A 51 -9.79 -13.79 -11.96
N ALA A 52 -8.47 -13.79 -11.86
CA ALA A 52 -7.62 -12.64 -12.21
C ALA A 52 -7.75 -12.26 -13.70
N LEU A 53 -7.67 -13.23 -14.60
CA LEU A 53 -7.84 -13.01 -16.05
C LEU A 53 -9.23 -12.46 -16.39
N LYS A 54 -10.28 -12.94 -15.73
CA LYS A 54 -11.63 -12.41 -15.90
C LYS A 54 -11.70 -10.92 -15.52
N ALA A 55 -11.09 -10.53 -14.40
CA ALA A 55 -11.04 -9.13 -13.98
C ALA A 55 -10.25 -8.26 -14.97
N ILE A 56 -9.13 -8.77 -15.52
CA ILE A 56 -8.37 -8.09 -16.58
C ILE A 56 -9.24 -7.91 -17.85
N GLN A 57 -9.97 -8.93 -18.25
CA GLN A 57 -10.84 -8.87 -19.42
C GLN A 57 -11.97 -7.84 -19.25
N GLN A 58 -12.55 -7.74 -18.05
CA GLN A 58 -13.53 -6.70 -17.74
C GLN A 58 -12.95 -5.29 -17.96
N ILE A 59 -11.70 -5.04 -17.52
CA ILE A 59 -11.02 -3.76 -17.77
C ILE A 59 -10.83 -3.54 -19.27
N ALA A 60 -10.35 -4.54 -20.01
CA ALA A 60 -10.14 -4.45 -21.45
C ALA A 60 -11.43 -4.20 -22.25
N ASN A 61 -12.56 -4.67 -21.74
CA ASN A 61 -13.88 -4.43 -22.32
C ASN A 61 -14.52 -3.10 -21.90
N GLY A 62 -13.97 -2.43 -20.87
CA GLY A 62 -14.55 -1.21 -20.28
C GLY A 62 -15.77 -1.52 -19.38
N GLU A 63 -15.81 -2.69 -18.78
CA GLU A 63 -16.88 -3.11 -17.86
C GLU A 63 -16.61 -2.54 -16.45
N PHE A 64 -16.54 -1.23 -16.35
CA PHE A 64 -16.37 -0.48 -15.10
C PHE A 64 -17.05 0.88 -15.19
N GLU A 65 -17.36 1.46 -14.05
CA GLU A 65 -18.03 2.76 -13.96
C GLU A 65 -16.99 3.89 -14.12
N ASP A 66 -17.35 4.94 -14.87
CA ASP A 66 -16.45 6.06 -15.21
C ASP A 66 -15.92 6.78 -13.97
N TRP A 67 -16.72 6.95 -12.93
CA TRP A 67 -16.28 7.59 -11.69
C TRP A 67 -15.06 6.90 -11.04
N LYS A 68 -14.87 5.60 -11.27
CA LYS A 68 -13.69 4.86 -10.76
C LYS A 68 -12.38 5.35 -11.38
N ILE A 69 -12.43 5.73 -12.65
CA ILE A 69 -11.27 6.32 -13.32
C ILE A 69 -10.96 7.69 -12.72
N ASP A 70 -11.99 8.51 -12.51
CA ASP A 70 -11.81 9.84 -11.92
C ASP A 70 -11.27 9.76 -10.48
N ALA A 71 -11.77 8.82 -9.68
CA ALA A 71 -11.27 8.56 -8.33
C ALA A 71 -9.80 8.13 -8.33
N ILE A 72 -9.41 7.21 -9.23
CA ILE A 72 -8.00 6.77 -9.36
C ILE A 72 -7.10 7.94 -9.81
N LYS A 73 -7.55 8.75 -10.76
CA LYS A 73 -6.79 9.94 -11.21
C LYS A 73 -6.55 10.90 -10.05
N ALA A 74 -7.60 11.21 -9.30
CA ALA A 74 -7.51 12.11 -8.16
C ALA A 74 -6.60 11.54 -7.05
N GLU A 75 -6.68 10.23 -6.78
CA GLU A 75 -5.79 9.55 -5.85
C GLU A 75 -4.31 9.63 -6.30
N LYS A 76 -4.04 9.41 -7.59
CA LYS A 76 -2.68 9.53 -8.14
C LYS A 76 -2.14 10.95 -8.06
N CYS A 77 -2.98 11.95 -8.32
CA CYS A 77 -2.60 13.36 -8.15
C CYS A 77 -2.31 13.69 -6.68
N ARG A 78 -3.15 13.22 -5.75
CA ARG A 78 -2.96 13.40 -4.31
C ARG A 78 -1.68 12.73 -3.82
N GLN A 79 -1.42 11.50 -4.26
CA GLN A 79 -0.19 10.79 -3.92
C GLN A 79 1.05 11.57 -4.38
N PHE A 80 1.02 12.09 -5.61
CA PHE A 80 2.10 12.93 -6.13
C PHE A 80 2.29 14.22 -5.31
N ASP A 81 1.20 14.88 -4.90
CA ASP A 81 1.27 16.06 -4.02
C ASP A 81 1.96 15.75 -2.69
N LEU A 82 1.65 14.60 -2.06
CA LEU A 82 2.30 14.14 -0.83
C LEU A 82 3.80 13.80 -1.05
N GLU A 83 4.14 13.10 -2.14
CA GLU A 83 5.53 12.81 -2.49
C GLU A 83 6.34 14.10 -2.70
N MET A 84 5.70 15.14 -3.22
CA MET A 84 6.33 16.45 -3.42
C MET A 84 6.50 17.28 -2.13
N GLU A 85 5.97 16.87 -1.00
CA GLU A 85 6.26 17.48 0.31
C GLU A 85 7.63 17.01 0.85
N SER A 86 7.98 15.75 0.60
CA SER A 86 9.20 15.12 1.11
C SER A 86 10.41 15.44 0.23
N ASN A 87 11.50 15.93 0.82
CA ASN A 87 12.75 16.12 0.11
C ASN A 87 13.40 14.78 -0.30
N GLU A 88 13.19 13.72 0.48
CA GLU A 88 13.65 12.38 0.14
C GLU A 88 12.93 11.86 -1.10
N ASP A 89 11.59 11.97 -1.14
CA ASP A 89 10.80 11.52 -2.28
C ASP A 89 11.11 12.36 -3.53
N LYS A 90 11.27 13.67 -3.42
CA LYS A 90 11.77 14.53 -4.52
C LYS A 90 13.10 14.03 -5.06
N ALA A 91 14.05 13.72 -4.19
CA ALA A 91 15.35 13.19 -4.59
C ALA A 91 15.22 11.83 -5.29
N MET A 92 14.35 10.94 -4.77
CA MET A 92 14.06 9.63 -5.37
C MET A 92 13.38 9.77 -6.74
N ILE A 93 12.45 10.69 -6.90
CA ILE A 93 11.81 11.00 -8.19
C ILE A 93 12.85 11.45 -9.21
N LEU A 94 13.72 12.40 -8.84
CA LEU A 94 14.79 12.90 -9.72
C LEU A 94 15.80 11.81 -10.06
N MET A 95 16.20 11.00 -9.09
CA MET A 95 17.09 9.86 -9.31
C MET A 95 16.48 8.84 -10.29
N ASN A 96 15.20 8.49 -10.09
CA ASN A 96 14.49 7.57 -10.97
C ASN A 96 14.33 8.14 -12.38
N ALA A 97 14.07 9.45 -12.51
CA ALA A 97 14.02 10.12 -13.81
C ALA A 97 15.35 10.03 -14.55
N PHE A 98 16.44 10.34 -13.85
CA PHE A 98 17.79 10.23 -14.42
C PHE A 98 18.11 8.78 -14.83
N TYR A 99 17.83 7.82 -13.94
CA TYR A 99 18.10 6.41 -14.19
C TYR A 99 17.30 5.85 -15.38
N ASN A 100 16.06 6.27 -15.53
CA ASN A 100 15.16 5.81 -16.60
C ASN A 100 15.20 6.71 -17.84
N GLU A 101 16.09 7.73 -17.90
CA GLU A 101 16.18 8.72 -18.98
C GLU A 101 14.83 9.41 -19.28
N GLN A 102 14.08 9.73 -18.23
CA GLN A 102 12.81 10.44 -18.32
C GLN A 102 13.04 11.95 -18.40
N ASP A 103 12.24 12.62 -19.20
CA ASP A 103 12.25 14.08 -19.26
C ASP A 103 11.68 14.69 -17.97
N LEU A 104 12.37 15.67 -17.39
CA LEU A 104 11.90 16.36 -16.19
C LEU A 104 10.57 17.09 -16.41
N GLY A 105 10.32 17.58 -17.61
CA GLY A 105 9.05 18.17 -18.00
C GLY A 105 7.90 17.19 -17.87
N ASP A 106 8.14 15.90 -18.14
CA ASP A 106 7.15 14.85 -17.96
C ASP A 106 6.76 14.64 -16.50
N ILE A 107 7.72 14.80 -15.59
CA ILE A 107 7.48 14.72 -14.14
C ILE A 107 6.73 15.95 -13.65
N LEU A 108 7.15 17.14 -14.06
CA LEU A 108 6.49 18.38 -13.68
C LEU A 108 5.03 18.45 -14.17
N ASN A 109 4.75 17.84 -15.34
CA ASN A 109 3.41 17.76 -15.94
C ASN A 109 2.67 16.45 -15.58
N TYR A 110 3.13 15.72 -14.55
CA TYR A 110 2.56 14.40 -14.18
C TYR A 110 1.05 14.47 -13.96
N LYS A 111 0.58 15.42 -13.16
CA LYS A 111 -0.85 15.55 -12.85
C LYS A 111 -1.69 15.83 -14.11
N ASP A 112 -1.24 16.71 -14.99
CA ASP A 112 -1.96 17.02 -16.23
C ASP A 112 -2.04 15.77 -17.13
N LYS A 113 -0.95 14.99 -17.21
CA LYS A 113 -0.93 13.74 -17.95
C LYS A 113 -1.89 12.70 -17.37
N ILE A 114 -1.93 12.56 -16.03
CA ILE A 114 -2.88 11.67 -15.36
C ILE A 114 -4.32 12.11 -15.64
N MET A 115 -4.61 13.39 -15.53
CA MET A 115 -5.96 13.93 -15.77
C MET A 115 -6.40 13.79 -17.23
N ALA A 116 -5.48 13.80 -18.18
CA ALA A 116 -5.77 13.63 -19.62
C ALA A 116 -6.08 12.17 -20.03
N ILE A 117 -5.79 11.16 -19.19
CA ILE A 117 -6.06 9.76 -19.52
C ILE A 117 -7.57 9.54 -19.70
N THR A 118 -7.95 8.86 -20.77
CA THR A 118 -9.35 8.53 -21.07
C THR A 118 -9.68 7.07 -20.80
N THR A 119 -10.97 6.75 -20.70
CA THR A 119 -11.46 5.36 -20.63
C THR A 119 -10.99 4.54 -21.83
N ASP A 120 -10.92 5.15 -23.03
CA ASP A 120 -10.46 4.46 -24.22
C ASP A 120 -8.95 4.19 -24.20
N ASP A 121 -8.16 5.05 -23.58
CA ASP A 121 -6.73 4.78 -23.36
C ASP A 121 -6.53 3.57 -22.45
N ILE A 122 -7.32 3.45 -21.37
CA ILE A 122 -7.26 2.30 -20.46
C ILE A 122 -7.62 1.01 -21.20
N LYS A 123 -8.71 1.01 -21.97
CA LYS A 123 -9.12 -0.14 -22.80
C LYS A 123 -8.04 -0.52 -23.80
N ARG A 124 -7.48 0.46 -24.50
CA ARG A 124 -6.40 0.28 -25.49
C ARG A 124 -5.16 -0.35 -24.86
N VAL A 125 -4.72 0.19 -23.73
CA VAL A 125 -3.54 -0.30 -23.00
C VAL A 125 -3.79 -1.70 -22.46
N ALA A 126 -4.96 -1.95 -21.86
CA ALA A 126 -5.30 -3.27 -21.34
C ALA A 126 -5.32 -4.33 -22.46
N LYS A 127 -5.96 -4.04 -23.61
CA LYS A 127 -5.96 -4.94 -24.76
C LYS A 127 -4.56 -5.20 -25.33
N LYS A 128 -3.69 -4.21 -25.29
CA LYS A 128 -2.33 -4.33 -25.85
C LYS A 128 -1.39 -5.09 -24.95
N TYR A 129 -1.41 -4.85 -23.63
CA TYR A 129 -0.38 -5.32 -22.71
C TYR A 129 -0.86 -6.40 -21.74
N LEU A 130 -2.18 -6.53 -21.52
CA LEU A 130 -2.76 -7.51 -20.61
C LEU A 130 -3.55 -8.58 -21.40
N SER A 131 -3.06 -8.95 -22.57
CA SER A 131 -3.61 -9.98 -23.45
C SER A 131 -3.10 -11.39 -23.08
N ASP A 132 -3.30 -12.36 -23.96
CA ASP A 132 -2.94 -13.76 -23.76
C ASP A 132 -1.42 -14.04 -23.72
N ASN A 133 -0.58 -13.04 -24.09
CA ASN A 133 0.86 -13.16 -24.05
C ASN A 133 1.41 -12.79 -22.66
N TYR A 134 1.33 -13.73 -21.72
CA TYR A 134 1.82 -13.57 -20.36
C TYR A 134 2.56 -14.79 -19.85
N LEU A 135 3.39 -14.62 -18.83
CA LEU A 135 4.02 -15.70 -18.08
C LEU A 135 3.27 -15.93 -16.78
N ALA A 136 2.77 -17.15 -16.59
CA ALA A 136 2.17 -17.56 -15.33
C ALA A 136 3.21 -18.29 -14.46
N LEU A 137 3.39 -17.79 -13.24
CA LEU A 137 4.22 -18.44 -12.22
C LEU A 137 3.32 -18.95 -11.09
N TYR A 138 3.35 -20.26 -10.86
CA TYR A 138 2.59 -20.90 -9.79
C TYR A 138 3.51 -21.27 -8.65
N ILE A 139 3.15 -20.86 -7.44
CA ILE A 139 3.85 -21.26 -6.22
C ILE A 139 2.93 -22.20 -5.46
N GLU A 140 3.30 -23.45 -5.40
CA GLU A 140 2.52 -24.50 -4.76
C GLU A 140 3.31 -25.17 -3.63
N LYS A 141 2.59 -25.67 -2.61
CA LYS A 141 3.21 -26.42 -1.53
C LYS A 141 3.71 -27.76 -2.06
N GLY A 142 5.01 -28.00 -1.93
CA GLY A 142 5.62 -29.24 -2.39
C GLY A 142 7.02 -29.42 -1.80
N LYS A 143 7.62 -30.55 -2.09
CA LYS A 143 9.04 -30.77 -1.84
C LYS A 143 9.81 -30.37 -3.09
N PRO A 144 10.82 -29.50 -2.98
CA PRO A 144 11.64 -29.16 -4.14
C PRO A 144 12.33 -30.40 -4.68
N ASP A 145 12.46 -30.47 -5.99
CA ASP A 145 13.28 -31.53 -6.63
C ASP A 145 14.74 -31.33 -6.22
N LYS A 146 15.23 -32.24 -5.34
CA LYS A 146 16.61 -32.21 -4.85
C LYS A 146 17.62 -32.44 -5.95
N ASN A 147 17.21 -33.01 -7.08
CA ASN A 147 18.06 -33.35 -8.23
C ASN A 147 18.09 -32.22 -9.28
N ALA A 148 17.24 -31.20 -9.17
CA ALA A 148 17.29 -30.04 -10.06
C ALA A 148 18.59 -29.26 -9.80
N LYS A 149 19.62 -29.57 -10.58
CA LYS A 149 20.84 -28.75 -10.60
C LYS A 149 20.63 -27.58 -11.50
N ILE A 150 20.57 -26.39 -10.90
CA ILE A 150 20.64 -25.14 -11.66
C ILE A 150 22.10 -24.96 -12.05
N GLU A 151 22.39 -24.98 -13.35
CA GLU A 151 23.73 -24.66 -13.84
C GLU A 151 24.01 -23.19 -13.43
N LYS A 152 25.15 -23.03 -12.75
CA LYS A 152 25.59 -21.67 -12.41
C LYS A 152 25.93 -20.96 -13.71
N PRO A 153 25.38 -19.75 -13.94
CA PRO A 153 25.76 -18.95 -15.08
C PRO A 153 27.27 -18.74 -15.07
N GLY A 154 27.89 -18.91 -16.23
CA GLY A 154 29.36 -18.91 -16.37
C GLY A 154 30.03 -17.56 -16.22
N TYR A 155 29.39 -16.58 -15.52
CA TYR A 155 30.02 -15.30 -15.24
C TYR A 155 30.94 -15.37 -14.03
N LYS A 156 32.06 -14.68 -14.11
CA LYS A 156 32.91 -14.40 -12.93
C LYS A 156 32.37 -13.15 -12.25
N PRO A 157 32.15 -13.17 -10.91
CA PRO A 157 31.84 -11.96 -10.19
C PRO A 157 32.89 -10.88 -10.47
N VAL A 158 32.45 -9.68 -10.77
CA VAL A 158 33.37 -8.54 -10.87
C VAL A 158 33.82 -8.21 -9.45
N GLU A 159 35.10 -8.41 -9.19
CA GLU A 159 35.67 -7.98 -7.89
C GLU A 159 35.66 -6.46 -7.82
N PRO A 160 35.03 -5.87 -6.80
CA PRO A 160 35.06 -4.43 -6.67
C PRO A 160 36.52 -3.96 -6.47
N PRO A 161 36.97 -2.89 -7.11
CA PRO A 161 38.34 -2.39 -7.01
C PRO A 161 38.57 -1.76 -5.62
N ILE A 162 38.76 -2.61 -4.61
CA ILE A 162 39.02 -2.18 -3.23
C ILE A 162 40.26 -1.27 -3.20
N GLY A 163 40.12 -0.08 -2.62
CA GLY A 163 41.19 0.91 -2.50
C GLY A 163 41.49 1.71 -3.78
N LYS A 164 40.74 1.53 -4.86
CA LYS A 164 40.84 2.36 -6.08
C LYS A 164 39.62 3.26 -6.18
N GLU A 165 39.85 4.54 -6.35
CA GLU A 165 38.80 5.52 -6.61
C GLU A 165 38.82 5.94 -8.08
N SER A 166 37.63 6.13 -8.68
CA SER A 166 37.53 6.73 -10.00
C SER A 166 37.84 8.23 -9.91
N LEU A 167 38.30 8.82 -11.02
CA LEU A 167 38.47 10.28 -11.11
C LEU A 167 37.19 11.02 -10.73
N TYR A 168 36.03 10.51 -11.12
CA TYR A 168 34.75 11.08 -10.74
C TYR A 168 34.50 11.04 -9.23
N ALA A 169 34.79 9.93 -8.55
CA ALA A 169 34.62 9.84 -7.10
C ALA A 169 35.56 10.83 -6.37
N THR A 170 36.80 10.98 -6.85
CA THR A 170 37.74 11.95 -6.32
C THR A 170 37.27 13.40 -6.53
N GLN A 171 36.76 13.71 -7.73
CA GLN A 171 36.18 15.02 -8.03
C GLN A 171 34.96 15.31 -7.13
N PHE A 172 34.06 14.33 -6.99
CA PHE A 172 32.86 14.46 -6.16
C PHE A 172 33.20 14.71 -4.69
N LYS A 173 34.19 14.00 -4.13
CA LYS A 173 34.65 14.22 -2.75
C LYS A 173 35.28 15.59 -2.52
N ASN A 174 35.85 16.17 -3.57
CA ASN A 174 36.49 17.50 -3.52
C ASN A 174 35.52 18.65 -3.83
N LEU A 175 34.25 18.36 -4.11
CA LEU A 175 33.25 19.42 -4.23
C LEU A 175 33.11 20.15 -2.91
N PRO A 176 33.07 21.50 -2.94
CA PRO A 176 32.85 22.27 -1.72
C PRO A 176 31.49 21.91 -1.12
N ILE A 177 31.50 21.31 0.05
CA ILE A 177 30.28 21.07 0.82
C ILE A 177 29.91 22.42 1.44
N GLY A 178 28.76 22.98 0.99
CA GLY A 178 28.18 24.14 1.66
C GLY A 178 27.87 23.80 3.12
N GLN A 179 28.14 24.74 4.04
CA GLN A 179 27.62 24.60 5.38
C GLN A 179 26.11 24.62 5.34
N MET A 180 25.48 23.49 5.67
CA MET A 180 24.03 23.46 5.87
C MET A 180 23.74 24.11 7.23
N GLU A 181 22.92 25.14 7.24
CA GLU A 181 22.33 25.62 8.48
C GLU A 181 21.42 24.53 9.05
N GLU A 182 21.68 24.18 10.31
CA GLU A 182 20.81 23.26 11.04
C GLU A 182 19.42 23.92 11.18
N LYS A 183 18.42 23.34 10.55
CA LYS A 183 17.04 23.75 10.71
C LYS A 183 16.36 22.79 11.67
N PHE A 184 16.04 23.28 12.84
CA PHE A 184 15.23 22.55 13.82
C PHE A 184 13.73 22.75 13.49
N ALA A 185 12.91 21.75 13.80
CA ALA A 185 11.46 21.87 13.66
C ALA A 185 10.95 23.01 14.57
N ASP A 186 10.27 23.97 13.99
CA ASP A 186 9.58 25.02 14.73
C ASP A 186 8.15 24.56 15.05
N TYR A 187 7.93 24.22 16.32
CA TYR A 187 6.59 23.83 16.79
C TYR A 187 5.69 25.05 17.13
N GLY A 188 6.17 26.26 16.94
CA GLY A 188 5.41 27.48 17.23
C GLY A 188 4.17 27.67 16.34
N GLU A 189 4.14 27.06 15.17
CA GLU A 189 2.98 27.07 14.27
C GLU A 189 1.89 26.06 14.66
N VAL A 190 2.18 25.11 15.56
CA VAL A 190 1.23 24.08 15.97
C VAL A 190 0.20 24.69 16.93
N GLN A 191 -1.04 24.75 16.50
CA GLN A 191 -2.15 25.17 17.33
C GLN A 191 -2.65 24.01 18.18
N ILE A 192 -2.76 24.23 19.49
CA ILE A 192 -3.24 23.23 20.42
C ILE A 192 -4.61 23.64 20.91
N LYS A 193 -5.61 22.80 20.71
CA LYS A 193 -6.97 23.00 21.20
C LYS A 193 -7.40 21.88 22.12
N GLN A 194 -7.79 22.22 23.35
CA GLN A 194 -8.41 21.27 24.26
C GLN A 194 -9.83 20.99 23.77
N LEU A 195 -10.15 19.72 23.45
CA LEU A 195 -11.48 19.30 23.01
C LEU A 195 -12.38 18.91 24.19
N ASN A 196 -11.81 18.23 25.16
CA ASN A 196 -12.41 17.83 26.43
C ASN A 196 -11.32 17.52 27.44
N ASP A 197 -11.67 17.07 28.65
CA ASP A 197 -10.72 16.81 29.75
C ASP A 197 -9.64 15.77 29.40
N ARG A 198 -9.88 14.93 28.39
CA ARG A 198 -8.99 13.81 28.03
C ARG A 198 -8.39 13.92 26.62
N SER A 199 -8.88 14.84 25.80
CA SER A 199 -8.52 14.90 24.38
C SER A 199 -8.03 16.27 23.97
N LYS A 200 -6.91 16.32 23.26
CA LYS A 200 -6.33 17.51 22.66
C LYS A 200 -6.24 17.33 21.15
N MET A 201 -6.45 18.41 20.43
CA MET A 201 -6.20 18.49 19.01
C MET A 201 -4.94 19.32 18.77
N TYR A 202 -4.04 18.79 17.98
CA TYR A 202 -2.86 19.47 17.45
C TYR A 202 -3.14 19.73 15.98
N TYR A 203 -3.03 20.96 15.56
CA TYR A 203 -3.33 21.37 14.20
C TYR A 203 -2.23 22.27 13.65
N THR A 204 -1.83 22.01 12.42
CA THR A 204 -0.98 22.89 11.62
C THR A 204 -1.54 22.93 10.20
N PRO A 205 -1.65 24.13 9.56
CA PRO A 205 -2.10 24.22 8.19
C PRO A 205 -1.06 23.63 7.24
N ASN A 206 -1.51 22.86 6.24
CA ASN A 206 -0.65 22.48 5.13
C ASN A 206 -0.48 23.68 4.21
N LYS A 207 0.76 24.15 4.01
CA LYS A 207 1.11 25.30 3.16
C LYS A 207 1.55 24.90 1.75
N GLU A 208 1.80 23.63 1.54
CA GLU A 208 2.35 23.11 0.30
C GLU A 208 1.26 22.75 -0.72
N ASN A 209 0.14 22.23 -0.23
CA ASN A 209 -0.99 21.79 -1.06
C ASN A 209 -2.30 21.72 -0.26
N ASN A 210 -3.37 21.22 -0.88
CA ASN A 210 -4.70 21.11 -0.27
C ASN A 210 -4.99 19.70 0.27
N VAL A 211 -3.96 18.91 0.60
CA VAL A 211 -4.12 17.59 1.20
C VAL A 211 -4.13 17.70 2.71
N PHE A 212 -5.10 17.06 3.35
CA PHE A 212 -5.11 16.91 4.80
C PHE A 212 -4.70 15.50 5.22
N GLN A 213 -4.07 15.41 6.39
CA GLN A 213 -3.92 14.19 7.14
C GLN A 213 -4.55 14.36 8.51
N LEU A 214 -5.51 13.52 8.84
CA LEU A 214 -6.15 13.45 10.17
C LEU A 214 -5.70 12.18 10.86
N VAL A 215 -5.03 12.32 12.00
CA VAL A 215 -4.61 11.20 12.85
C VAL A 215 -5.34 11.25 14.17
N VAL A 216 -6.12 10.23 14.48
CA VAL A 216 -6.72 10.04 15.81
C VAL A 216 -5.92 8.95 16.52
N GLN A 217 -5.27 9.33 17.62
CA GLN A 217 -4.44 8.44 18.41
C GLN A 217 -5.12 8.14 19.74
N TYR A 218 -5.23 6.85 20.06
CA TYR A 218 -5.66 6.37 21.37
C TYR A 218 -4.46 5.74 22.07
N GLY A 219 -4.20 6.10 23.31
CA GLY A 219 -3.13 5.55 24.14
C GLY A 219 -3.47 4.15 24.67
N ALA A 220 -3.79 3.24 23.77
CA ALA A 220 -4.07 1.83 24.04
C ALA A 220 -3.55 0.99 22.87
N GLY A 221 -2.64 0.07 23.11
CA GLY A 221 -1.98 -0.74 22.11
C GLY A 221 -2.06 -2.25 22.35
N GLU A 222 -1.30 -3.02 21.59
CA GLU A 222 -1.31 -4.48 21.64
C GLU A 222 -0.75 -5.04 22.97
N ARG A 223 0.07 -4.28 23.70
CA ARG A 223 0.52 -4.69 25.05
C ARG A 223 -0.63 -4.80 26.02
N GLU A 224 -1.56 -3.86 26.00
CA GLU A 224 -2.73 -3.85 26.86
C GLU A 224 -3.85 -4.74 26.28
N PHE A 225 -4.05 -4.68 24.95
CA PHE A 225 -5.09 -5.41 24.22
C PHE A 225 -4.48 -6.25 23.09
N PRO A 226 -3.99 -7.48 23.37
CA PRO A 226 -3.22 -8.28 22.38
C PRO A 226 -3.96 -8.66 21.08
N LYS A 227 -5.24 -8.32 20.97
CA LYS A 227 -6.07 -8.55 19.76
C LYS A 227 -6.41 -7.26 19.02
N LEU A 228 -5.84 -6.13 19.44
CA LEU A 228 -6.21 -4.82 18.88
C LEU A 228 -5.84 -4.70 17.40
N GLY A 229 -4.69 -5.22 16.98
CA GLY A 229 -4.30 -5.27 15.58
C GLY A 229 -5.27 -6.08 14.70
N TYR A 230 -5.83 -7.17 15.23
CA TYR A 230 -6.89 -7.90 14.51
C TYR A 230 -8.19 -7.11 14.44
N ALA A 231 -8.54 -6.38 15.50
CA ALA A 231 -9.71 -5.49 15.49
C ALA A 231 -9.52 -4.36 14.46
N ALA A 232 -8.33 -3.76 14.39
CA ALA A 232 -7.98 -2.76 13.39
C ALA A 232 -8.14 -3.32 11.95
N GLN A 233 -7.66 -4.54 11.70
CA GLN A 233 -7.84 -5.19 10.39
C GLN A 233 -9.31 -5.42 10.04
N LEU A 234 -10.16 -5.77 11.02
CA LEU A 234 -11.61 -5.88 10.79
C LEU A 234 -12.23 -4.51 10.49
N MET A 235 -11.83 -3.48 11.22
CA MET A 235 -12.32 -2.11 10.99
C MET A 235 -11.96 -1.58 9.60
N ASN A 236 -10.79 -1.89 9.05
CA ASN A 236 -10.39 -1.53 7.69
C ASN A 236 -11.29 -2.14 6.59
N ASN A 237 -12.04 -3.15 6.94
CA ASN A 237 -12.99 -3.82 6.05
C ASN A 237 -14.42 -3.77 6.58
N ALA A 238 -14.73 -2.88 7.52
CA ALA A 238 -16.07 -2.68 8.04
C ALA A 238 -16.86 -1.72 7.15
N GLY A 239 -18.16 -1.97 7.02
CA GLY A 239 -19.12 -1.01 6.52
C GLY A 239 -19.71 -0.13 7.63
N ILE A 240 -20.88 0.46 7.37
CA ILE A 240 -21.65 1.22 8.35
C ILE A 240 -23.02 0.56 8.51
N MET A 241 -23.35 0.15 9.75
CA MET A 241 -24.62 -0.54 10.04
C MET A 241 -25.81 0.32 9.60
N GLY A 242 -26.73 -0.29 8.84
CA GLY A 242 -27.93 0.36 8.32
C GLY A 242 -27.70 1.39 7.21
N ALA A 243 -26.47 1.52 6.67
CA ALA A 243 -26.17 2.51 5.64
C ALA A 243 -25.32 1.97 4.49
N TYR A 244 -24.16 1.38 4.77
CA TYR A 244 -23.21 0.97 3.74
C TYR A 244 -22.63 -0.41 4.00
N GLU A 245 -22.61 -1.24 2.98
CA GLU A 245 -21.78 -2.45 2.97
C GLU A 245 -20.29 -2.05 2.92
N PRO A 246 -19.34 -2.94 3.29
CA PRO A 246 -17.91 -2.62 3.28
C PRO A 246 -17.40 -2.08 1.93
N GLN A 247 -17.88 -2.67 0.83
CA GLN A 247 -17.50 -2.23 -0.52
C GLN A 247 -18.08 -0.85 -0.84
N GLU A 248 -19.33 -0.60 -0.48
CA GLU A 248 -20.02 0.68 -0.72
C GLU A 248 -19.35 1.81 0.05
N LEU A 249 -18.94 1.58 1.31
CA LEU A 249 -18.22 2.58 2.08
C LEU A 249 -16.86 2.93 1.44
N LYS A 250 -16.12 1.94 0.94
CA LYS A 250 -14.87 2.20 0.21
C LYS A 250 -15.10 3.00 -1.05
N GLU A 251 -16.18 2.73 -1.77
CA GLU A 251 -16.56 3.48 -2.97
C GLU A 251 -16.94 4.94 -2.63
N GLU A 252 -17.70 5.17 -1.55
CA GLU A 252 -18.03 6.51 -1.10
C GLU A 252 -16.79 7.31 -0.65
N LEU A 253 -15.88 6.68 0.11
CA LEU A 253 -14.60 7.32 0.45
C LEU A 253 -13.77 7.62 -0.81
N SER A 254 -13.72 6.71 -1.78
CA SER A 254 -13.01 6.94 -3.04
C SER A 254 -13.61 8.09 -3.86
N LYS A 255 -14.94 8.25 -3.89
CA LYS A 255 -15.61 9.38 -4.53
C LYS A 255 -15.25 10.72 -3.85
N LEU A 256 -14.99 10.70 -2.55
CA LEU A 256 -14.50 11.85 -1.79
C LEU A 256 -12.98 12.06 -1.91
N ASN A 257 -12.28 11.20 -2.67
CA ASN A 257 -10.82 11.14 -2.73
C ASN A 257 -10.17 11.04 -1.34
N ALA A 258 -10.83 10.36 -0.43
CA ALA A 258 -10.37 10.12 0.92
C ALA A 258 -10.02 8.65 1.13
N THR A 259 -9.00 8.41 1.95
CA THR A 259 -8.61 7.08 2.42
C THR A 259 -8.65 7.07 3.93
N CYS A 260 -9.02 5.91 4.50
CA CYS A 260 -9.01 5.72 5.93
C CYS A 260 -8.32 4.40 6.26
N HIS A 261 -7.42 4.41 7.22
CA HIS A 261 -6.69 3.25 7.69
C HIS A 261 -6.64 3.21 9.21
N VAL A 262 -6.95 2.05 9.78
CA VAL A 262 -6.87 1.77 11.22
C VAL A 262 -5.71 0.82 11.45
N THR A 263 -4.81 1.16 12.36
CA THR A 263 -3.67 0.32 12.73
C THR A 263 -3.40 0.42 14.23
N ALA A 264 -2.77 -0.60 14.79
CA ALA A 264 -2.31 -0.60 16.17
C ALA A 264 -0.84 -0.99 16.21
N ASP A 265 -0.13 -0.36 17.14
CA ASP A 265 1.21 -0.77 17.55
C ASP A 265 1.17 -1.29 19.02
N ASP A 266 2.34 -1.44 19.61
CA ASP A 266 2.47 -1.92 20.98
C ASP A 266 1.74 -1.04 21.98
N ASP A 267 1.73 0.28 21.79
CA ASP A 267 1.29 1.27 22.79
C ASP A 267 0.03 2.04 22.38
N ASN A 268 -0.29 2.08 21.08
CA ASN A 268 -1.33 2.96 20.55
C ASN A 268 -2.19 2.30 19.48
N LEU A 269 -3.43 2.81 19.35
CA LEU A 269 -4.30 2.60 18.20
C LEU A 269 -4.39 3.92 17.42
N TYR A 270 -4.21 3.83 16.11
CA TYR A 270 -4.29 4.97 15.20
C TYR A 270 -5.42 4.78 14.20
N ILE A 271 -6.15 5.87 13.97
CA ILE A 271 -7.04 6.00 12.83
C ILE A 271 -6.48 7.15 11.98
N ILE A 272 -6.07 6.82 10.77
CA ILE A 272 -5.42 7.74 9.85
C ILE A 272 -6.35 7.95 8.67
N MET A 273 -6.68 9.20 8.39
CA MET A 273 -7.48 9.58 7.24
C MET A 273 -6.72 10.64 6.44
N GLU A 274 -6.68 10.47 5.14
CA GLU A 274 -6.08 11.40 4.20
C GLU A 274 -7.06 11.74 3.09
N GLY A 275 -6.99 12.95 2.57
CA GLY A 275 -7.86 13.41 1.49
C GLY A 275 -7.62 14.85 1.13
N TYR A 276 -8.44 15.41 0.25
CA TYR A 276 -8.43 16.82 -0.03
C TYR A 276 -9.29 17.61 0.97
N GLU A 277 -8.82 18.77 1.40
CA GLU A 277 -9.50 19.63 2.39
C GLU A 277 -10.97 19.90 2.05
N ALA A 278 -11.28 20.05 0.77
CA ALA A 278 -12.65 20.32 0.31
C ALA A 278 -13.65 19.21 0.71
N THR A 279 -13.20 17.99 0.91
CA THR A 279 -14.04 16.83 1.24
C THR A 279 -13.92 16.38 2.70
N LEU A 280 -13.07 17.05 3.49
CA LEU A 280 -12.81 16.72 4.89
C LEU A 280 -14.09 16.58 5.74
N PRO A 281 -15.09 17.49 5.69
CA PRO A 281 -16.29 17.36 6.51
C PRO A 281 -17.09 16.09 6.22
N GLN A 282 -17.25 15.75 4.93
CA GLN A 282 -17.98 14.56 4.50
C GLN A 282 -17.23 13.28 4.86
N ALA A 283 -15.91 13.27 4.67
CA ALA A 283 -15.05 12.15 5.05
C ALA A 283 -15.09 11.91 6.58
N CYS A 284 -15.04 12.96 7.39
CA CYS A 284 -15.19 12.87 8.85
C CYS A 284 -16.55 12.33 9.28
N GLN A 285 -17.63 12.66 8.57
CA GLN A 285 -18.96 12.11 8.85
C GLN A 285 -19.00 10.60 8.60
N LEU A 286 -18.43 10.12 7.49
CA LEU A 286 -18.34 8.69 7.20
C LEU A 286 -17.51 7.97 8.25
N LEU A 287 -16.34 8.51 8.59
CA LEU A 287 -15.47 7.97 9.62
C LEU A 287 -16.17 7.86 10.98
N SER A 288 -16.81 8.94 11.42
CA SER A 288 -17.53 8.95 12.70
C SER A 288 -18.62 7.88 12.76
N ARG A 289 -19.38 7.72 11.67
CA ARG A 289 -20.43 6.70 11.58
C ARG A 289 -19.83 5.29 11.54
N GLN A 290 -18.72 5.08 10.84
CA GLN A 290 -18.03 3.79 10.81
C GLN A 290 -17.52 3.39 12.19
N ILE A 291 -16.94 4.32 12.95
CA ILE A 291 -16.44 4.06 14.30
C ILE A 291 -17.60 3.74 15.28
N LEU A 292 -18.68 4.51 15.21
CA LEU A 292 -19.81 4.36 16.14
C LEU A 292 -20.71 3.17 15.82
N MET A 293 -20.84 2.82 14.53
CA MET A 293 -21.76 1.81 14.05
C MET A 293 -21.11 0.92 12.98
N PRO A 294 -20.00 0.23 13.31
CA PRO A 294 -19.31 -0.61 12.35
C PRO A 294 -20.18 -1.79 11.93
N LYS A 295 -20.29 -2.03 10.63
CA LYS A 295 -20.87 -3.26 10.07
C LYS A 295 -19.75 -4.25 9.81
N LEU A 296 -19.60 -5.21 10.71
CA LEU A 296 -18.60 -6.27 10.59
C LEU A 296 -19.21 -7.49 9.88
N ASP A 297 -18.41 -8.17 9.07
CA ASP A 297 -18.77 -9.39 8.36
C ASP A 297 -18.18 -10.61 9.06
N GLU A 298 -19.05 -11.57 9.45
CA GLU A 298 -18.63 -12.83 10.08
C GLU A 298 -17.69 -13.66 9.20
N LYS A 299 -17.86 -13.60 7.88
CA LYS A 299 -16.98 -14.28 6.94
C LYS A 299 -15.57 -13.68 6.95
N GLN A 300 -15.47 -12.37 7.11
CA GLN A 300 -14.16 -11.70 7.27
C GLN A 300 -13.52 -12.09 8.59
N LEU A 301 -14.28 -12.17 9.67
CA LEU A 301 -13.78 -12.62 10.97
C LEU A 301 -13.26 -14.08 10.89
N ALA A 302 -14.00 -14.98 10.24
CA ALA A 302 -13.58 -16.35 10.03
C ALA A 302 -12.26 -16.43 9.24
N ARG A 303 -12.17 -15.69 8.13
CA ARG A 303 -10.93 -15.60 7.33
C ARG A 303 -9.75 -15.06 8.14
N LEU A 304 -9.97 -14.02 8.93
CA LEU A 304 -8.93 -13.45 9.79
C LEU A 304 -8.43 -14.47 10.84
N LYS A 305 -9.34 -15.24 11.44
CA LYS A 305 -8.98 -16.33 12.36
C LYS A 305 -8.13 -17.40 11.66
N GLY A 306 -8.52 -17.84 10.46
CA GLY A 306 -7.78 -18.81 9.67
C GLY A 306 -6.38 -18.31 9.31
N SER A 307 -6.27 -17.06 8.83
CA SER A 307 -4.99 -16.42 8.52
C SER A 307 -4.09 -16.31 9.76
N ALA A 308 -4.65 -15.91 10.92
CA ALA A 308 -3.90 -15.81 12.17
C ALA A 308 -3.33 -17.14 12.63
N MET A 309 -4.07 -18.25 12.44
CA MET A 309 -3.58 -19.59 12.74
C MET A 309 -2.42 -19.99 11.82
N GLY A 310 -2.51 -19.70 10.52
CA GLY A 310 -1.44 -19.93 9.56
C GLY A 310 -0.18 -19.13 9.89
N MET A 311 -0.32 -17.85 10.19
CA MET A 311 0.79 -16.99 10.59
C MET A 311 1.46 -17.45 11.89
N ARG A 312 0.70 -17.92 12.88
CA ARG A 312 1.27 -18.48 14.11
C ARG A 312 2.15 -19.70 13.85
N GLN A 313 1.79 -20.54 12.90
CA GLN A 313 2.63 -21.68 12.52
C GLN A 313 3.92 -21.22 11.83
N GLN A 314 3.84 -20.26 10.92
CA GLN A 314 5.02 -19.70 10.24
C GLN A 314 5.97 -18.99 11.21
N ARG A 315 5.43 -18.30 12.22
CA ARG A 315 6.24 -17.62 13.25
C ARG A 315 7.16 -18.57 14.01
N LYS A 316 6.74 -19.82 14.23
CA LYS A 316 7.56 -20.81 14.94
C LYS A 316 8.82 -21.23 14.17
N ASP A 317 8.80 -21.12 12.85
CA ASP A 317 9.88 -21.53 11.97
C ASP A 317 10.72 -20.34 11.48
N ASN A 318 10.36 -19.11 11.85
CA ASN A 318 11.04 -17.89 11.41
C ASN A 318 12.02 -17.40 12.47
N VAL A 319 13.32 -17.52 12.19
CA VAL A 319 14.40 -17.14 13.12
C VAL A 319 14.35 -15.64 13.49
N SER A 320 14.00 -14.75 12.56
CA SER A 320 13.92 -13.31 12.84
C SER A 320 12.80 -13.00 13.83
N ILE A 321 11.66 -13.64 13.70
CA ILE A 321 10.52 -13.47 14.62
C ILE A 321 10.86 -14.05 16.00
N LEU A 322 11.56 -15.20 16.06
CA LEU A 322 12.01 -15.78 17.32
C LEU A 322 13.02 -14.88 18.03
N ASN A 323 13.97 -14.29 17.28
CA ASN A 323 14.92 -13.33 17.82
C ASN A 323 14.24 -12.07 18.34
N GLU A 324 13.25 -11.55 17.62
CA GLU A 324 12.48 -10.40 18.09
C GLU A 324 11.67 -10.74 19.36
N ALA A 325 11.02 -11.89 19.40
CA ALA A 325 10.30 -12.35 20.59
C ALA A 325 11.24 -12.50 21.79
N LEU A 326 12.46 -13.03 21.59
CA LEU A 326 13.49 -13.11 22.63
C LEU A 326 13.93 -11.73 23.10
N ARG A 327 14.16 -10.80 22.17
CA ARG A 327 14.51 -9.41 22.48
C ARG A 327 13.42 -8.74 23.32
N GLN A 328 12.15 -8.89 22.93
CA GLN A 328 11.01 -8.35 23.68
C GLN A 328 10.92 -8.95 25.09
N TYR A 329 11.10 -10.26 25.22
CA TYR A 329 11.13 -10.92 26.52
C TYR A 329 12.27 -10.42 27.41
N MET A 330 13.45 -10.18 26.85
CA MET A 330 14.60 -9.66 27.63
C MET A 330 14.39 -8.21 28.08
N LEU A 331 13.64 -7.41 27.35
CA LEU A 331 13.39 -6.01 27.68
C LEU A 331 12.22 -5.79 28.63
N TYR A 332 11.19 -6.62 28.51
CA TYR A 332 9.90 -6.38 29.17
C TYR A 332 9.44 -7.54 30.07
N GLY A 333 10.06 -8.70 30.02
CA GLY A 333 9.73 -9.89 30.82
C GLY A 333 8.70 -10.79 30.20
#